data_38fdd539b5324900b8dfc90e712357a7
#
_entry.id   38fdd539b5324900b8dfc90e712357a7
#
_cell.length_a   1.000
_cell.length_b   1.000
_cell.length_c   1.000
_cell.angle_alpha   90.00
_cell.angle_beta   90.00
_cell.angle_gamma   90.00
#
_symmetry.space_group_name_H-M   'P 1'
#
loop_
_entity.id
_entity.type
_entity.pdbx_description
1 polymer ?
#
loop_
_entity_poly.entity_id
_entity_poly.type
_entity_poly.pdbx_seq_one_letter_code
_entity_poly.pdbx_strand_id
1 'polypeptide(L)'
;MEENSKLDKIIEARLKLKARFEEKMKNTPSIADERPQGHGEANRHGMPLVPVGQTVTAKWPVLDLGYHPNVTLDRWRLYIDGEVQHPMVLTWDDFMSLPQTEDTSDFHCVTTWSKLDMPWTGVLLIDIAALVQPKETATHLMCYGYDTYTTNVSLEEALKPDVLLAHSVYGEPLPKEHGGPARMITPQLYAWKGSKWIKRLEFLPKNKLGFWEERGYSNTAYPWRNDRYS
;
A
#
# COMPACT_ATOMS: atom_id res chain seq x y z
N MET A 1 -4.39 -7.45 -27.07
CA MET A 1 -3.03 -8.04 -27.29
C MET A 1 -1.91 -7.11 -26.81
N GLU A 2 -1.94 -5.80 -27.08
CA GLU A 2 -0.89 -4.86 -26.64
C GLU A 2 -0.82 -4.64 -25.11
N GLU A 3 -1.95 -4.61 -24.40
CA GLU A 3 -1.98 -4.43 -22.95
C GLU A 3 -1.35 -5.62 -22.19
N ASN A 4 -1.61 -6.86 -22.63
CA ASN A 4 -0.96 -8.04 -22.05
C ASN A 4 0.57 -7.98 -22.25
N SER A 5 1.04 -7.56 -23.45
CA SER A 5 2.47 -7.41 -23.72
C SER A 5 3.15 -6.35 -22.83
N LYS A 6 2.44 -5.27 -22.45
CA LYS A 6 2.98 -4.22 -21.55
C LYS A 6 3.06 -4.72 -20.11
N LEU A 7 2.02 -5.38 -19.64
CA LEU A 7 1.98 -5.99 -18.30
C LEU A 7 3.08 -7.03 -18.13
N ASP A 8 3.26 -7.94 -19.12
CA ASP A 8 4.30 -8.97 -19.10
C ASP A 8 5.69 -8.35 -18.99
N LYS A 9 5.98 -7.27 -19.74
CA LYS A 9 7.26 -6.54 -19.64
C LYS A 9 7.47 -5.91 -18.26
N ILE A 10 6.43 -5.39 -17.64
CA ILE A 10 6.50 -4.83 -16.28
C ILE A 10 6.81 -5.93 -15.29
N ILE A 11 6.11 -7.07 -15.35
CA ILE A 11 6.35 -8.22 -14.49
C ILE A 11 7.78 -8.72 -14.65
N GLU A 12 8.23 -8.94 -15.89
CA GLU A 12 9.60 -9.38 -16.19
C GLU A 12 10.65 -8.43 -15.62
N ALA A 13 10.48 -7.13 -15.80
CA ALA A 13 11.40 -6.13 -15.25
C ALA A 13 11.46 -6.17 -13.72
N ARG A 14 10.33 -6.39 -13.05
CA ARG A 14 10.27 -6.52 -11.58
C ARG A 14 10.89 -7.82 -11.08
N LEU A 15 10.68 -8.94 -11.78
CA LEU A 15 11.32 -10.21 -11.44
C LEU A 15 12.83 -10.17 -11.65
N LYS A 16 13.33 -9.43 -12.64
CA LYS A 16 14.77 -9.16 -12.81
C LYS A 16 15.35 -8.36 -11.63
N LEU A 17 14.61 -7.38 -11.10
CA LEU A 17 15.04 -6.65 -9.90
C LEU A 17 15.07 -7.56 -8.67
N LYS A 18 14.06 -8.41 -8.50
CA LYS A 18 14.04 -9.44 -7.44
C LYS A 18 15.27 -10.34 -7.52
N ALA A 19 15.53 -10.94 -8.67
CA ALA A 19 16.68 -11.84 -8.87
C ALA A 19 18.03 -11.16 -8.56
N ARG A 20 18.21 -9.90 -8.96
CA ARG A 20 19.42 -9.12 -8.62
C ARG A 20 19.54 -8.86 -7.12
N PHE A 21 18.43 -8.59 -6.46
CA PHE A 21 18.44 -8.40 -5.01
C PHE A 21 18.79 -9.70 -4.28
N GLU A 22 18.17 -10.81 -4.65
CA GLU A 22 18.45 -12.13 -4.06
C GLU A 22 19.92 -12.53 -4.24
N GLU A 23 20.50 -12.30 -5.44
CA GLU A 23 21.91 -12.57 -5.69
C GLU A 23 22.83 -11.70 -4.81
N LYS A 24 22.49 -10.43 -4.63
CA LYS A 24 23.21 -9.54 -3.71
C LYS A 24 23.12 -10.03 -2.26
N MET A 25 21.93 -10.48 -1.84
CA MET A 25 21.70 -10.95 -0.46
C MET A 25 22.42 -12.26 -0.15
N LYS A 26 22.62 -13.17 -1.13
CA LYS A 26 23.42 -14.40 -0.93
C LYS A 26 24.84 -14.10 -0.42
N ASN A 27 25.41 -12.98 -0.84
CA ASN A 27 26.76 -12.55 -0.50
C ASN A 27 26.80 -11.57 0.69
N THR A 28 25.64 -11.26 1.28
CA THR A 28 25.53 -10.38 2.44
C THR A 28 25.33 -11.27 3.68
N PRO A 29 26.12 -11.07 4.75
CA PRO A 29 25.91 -11.83 5.99
C PRO A 29 24.45 -11.69 6.43
N SER A 30 23.83 -12.82 6.77
CA SER A 30 22.48 -12.81 7.34
C SER A 30 22.51 -11.98 8.62
N ILE A 31 21.84 -10.85 8.62
CA ILE A 31 21.64 -10.08 9.84
C ILE A 31 20.43 -10.76 10.53
N ALA A 32 20.72 -11.65 11.45
CA ALA A 32 19.73 -12.29 12.34
C ALA A 32 19.14 -11.29 13.36
N ASP A 33 19.17 -10.01 13.04
CA ASP A 33 18.75 -8.92 13.94
C ASP A 33 17.34 -8.49 13.58
N GLU A 34 16.40 -8.78 14.47
CA GLU A 34 15.00 -8.35 14.35
C GLU A 34 14.81 -6.84 14.55
N ARG A 35 15.87 -6.13 14.97
CA ARG A 35 15.81 -4.68 15.19
C ARG A 35 15.61 -3.94 13.88
N PRO A 36 14.86 -2.82 13.90
CA PRO A 36 14.71 -1.95 12.75
C PRO A 36 16.06 -1.44 12.24
N GLN A 37 16.32 -1.60 10.94
CA GLN A 37 17.57 -1.23 10.30
C GLN A 37 17.40 -0.02 9.39
N GLY A 38 18.39 0.87 9.38
CA GLY A 38 18.35 2.09 8.59
C GLY A 38 19.32 3.13 9.12
N HIS A 39 19.10 4.40 8.76
CA HIS A 39 19.90 5.54 9.21
C HIS A 39 19.04 6.79 9.38
N GLY A 40 19.62 7.82 10.00
CA GLY A 40 18.95 9.06 10.38
C GLY A 40 18.35 9.02 11.78
N GLU A 41 17.73 10.11 12.17
CA GLU A 41 17.03 10.22 13.45
C GLU A 41 15.82 9.28 13.50
N ALA A 42 15.25 9.06 14.68
CA ALA A 42 14.04 8.26 14.82
C ALA A 42 12.84 8.99 14.20
N ASN A 43 12.09 8.30 13.36
CA ASN A 43 10.81 8.78 12.88
C ASN A 43 9.73 8.68 13.98
N ARG A 44 8.49 9.10 13.68
CA ARG A 44 7.36 9.07 14.63
C ARG A 44 7.01 7.68 15.18
N HIS A 45 7.50 6.62 14.57
CA HIS A 45 7.29 5.23 15.00
C HIS A 45 8.51 4.66 15.77
N GLY A 46 9.53 5.49 16.06
CA GLY A 46 10.75 5.06 16.72
C GLY A 46 11.71 4.25 15.82
N MET A 47 11.47 4.23 14.51
CA MET A 47 12.31 3.59 13.51
C MET A 47 13.33 4.59 12.94
N PRO A 48 14.50 4.14 12.42
CA PRO A 48 15.36 5.03 11.64
C PRO A 48 14.59 5.73 10.52
N LEU A 49 14.82 7.03 10.31
CA LEU A 49 14.08 7.84 9.34
C LEU A 49 14.13 7.23 7.93
N VAL A 50 15.28 6.75 7.52
CA VAL A 50 15.47 6.12 6.20
C VAL A 50 15.71 4.64 6.41
N PRO A 51 14.81 3.76 5.96
CA PRO A 51 14.99 2.32 6.07
C PRO A 51 16.24 1.82 5.32
N VAL A 52 16.74 0.66 5.72
CA VAL A 52 17.88 0.02 5.08
C VAL A 52 17.66 -0.18 3.57
N GLY A 53 18.70 0.14 2.78
CA GLY A 53 18.65 -0.01 1.31
C GLY A 53 17.74 0.98 0.60
N GLN A 54 17.32 2.06 1.26
CA GLN A 54 16.56 3.16 0.67
C GLN A 54 17.45 4.39 0.43
N THR A 55 17.08 5.16 -0.60
CA THR A 55 17.66 6.48 -0.90
C THR A 55 16.54 7.52 -0.91
N VAL A 56 16.72 8.63 -0.22
CA VAL A 56 15.73 9.70 -0.20
C VAL A 56 15.69 10.41 -1.56
N THR A 57 14.49 10.70 -2.03
CA THR A 57 14.26 11.44 -3.29
C THR A 57 13.15 12.48 -3.15
N ALA A 58 13.32 13.62 -3.80
CA ALA A 58 12.25 14.59 -3.96
C ALA A 58 11.21 14.18 -5.02
N LYS A 59 11.58 13.29 -5.94
CA LYS A 59 10.70 12.78 -6.99
C LYS A 59 9.69 11.79 -6.43
N TRP A 60 8.56 11.67 -7.11
CA TRP A 60 7.55 10.64 -6.84
C TRP A 60 7.34 9.82 -8.12
N PRO A 61 8.17 8.80 -8.37
CA PRO A 61 8.06 7.97 -9.56
C PRO A 61 6.71 7.22 -9.62
N VAL A 62 6.10 7.21 -10.80
CA VAL A 62 4.87 6.45 -11.04
C VAL A 62 5.21 4.99 -11.31
N LEU A 63 4.69 4.10 -10.49
CA LEU A 63 4.89 2.66 -10.61
C LEU A 63 3.53 1.95 -10.48
N ASP A 64 3.14 1.20 -11.50
CA ASP A 64 1.87 0.48 -11.60
C ASP A 64 1.97 -0.69 -12.59
N LEU A 65 0.82 -1.26 -12.97
CA LEU A 65 0.71 -2.34 -13.95
C LEU A 65 0.59 -1.82 -15.41
N GLY A 66 0.85 -0.52 -15.61
CA GLY A 66 0.86 0.09 -16.96
C GLY A 66 -0.50 0.53 -17.49
N TYR A 67 -1.54 0.43 -16.66
CA TYR A 67 -2.89 0.90 -16.97
C TYR A 67 -3.37 1.85 -15.87
N HIS A 68 -3.92 2.99 -16.27
CA HIS A 68 -4.51 3.98 -15.36
C HIS A 68 -6.03 4.02 -15.60
N PRO A 69 -6.84 3.43 -14.71
CA PRO A 69 -8.28 3.40 -14.88
C PRO A 69 -8.87 4.82 -14.92
N ASN A 70 -9.88 5.01 -15.75
CA ASN A 70 -10.61 6.28 -15.81
C ASN A 70 -11.84 6.19 -14.91
N VAL A 71 -11.67 6.48 -13.63
CA VAL A 71 -12.74 6.45 -12.63
C VAL A 71 -13.13 7.87 -12.29
N THR A 72 -14.32 8.27 -12.75
CA THR A 72 -14.90 9.58 -12.40
C THR A 72 -15.56 9.51 -11.02
N LEU A 73 -15.68 10.65 -10.32
CA LEU A 73 -16.20 10.68 -8.94
C LEU A 73 -17.64 10.15 -8.86
N ASP A 74 -18.49 10.42 -9.86
CA ASP A 74 -19.86 9.92 -9.95
C ASP A 74 -19.95 8.39 -10.07
N ARG A 75 -18.91 7.75 -10.63
CA ARG A 75 -18.81 6.30 -10.81
C ARG A 75 -17.98 5.60 -9.75
N TRP A 76 -17.19 6.35 -8.99
CA TRP A 76 -16.39 5.75 -7.94
C TRP A 76 -17.26 5.11 -6.87
N ARG A 77 -16.91 3.90 -6.49
CA ARG A 77 -17.55 3.14 -5.41
C ARG A 77 -16.48 2.41 -4.64
N LEU A 78 -16.60 2.42 -3.32
CA LEU A 78 -15.81 1.59 -2.43
C LEU A 78 -16.71 0.49 -1.85
N TYR A 79 -16.46 -0.74 -2.26
CA TYR A 79 -17.11 -1.92 -1.72
C TYR A 79 -16.35 -2.38 -0.47
N ILE A 80 -17.06 -2.66 0.61
CA ILE A 80 -16.48 -3.12 1.86
C ILE A 80 -17.30 -4.33 2.32
N ASP A 81 -16.67 -5.51 2.34
CA ASP A 81 -17.37 -6.77 2.58
C ASP A 81 -16.45 -7.87 3.16
N GLY A 82 -16.89 -9.12 3.10
CA GLY A 82 -16.20 -10.28 3.68
C GLY A 82 -16.58 -10.52 5.14
N GLU A 83 -15.60 -10.75 6.00
CA GLU A 83 -15.79 -11.02 7.43
C GLU A 83 -16.09 -9.73 8.21
N VAL A 84 -17.24 -9.11 7.92
CA VAL A 84 -17.76 -7.91 8.59
C VAL A 84 -19.21 -8.12 9.03
N GLN A 85 -19.68 -7.34 10.00
CA GLN A 85 -21.08 -7.37 10.44
C GLN A 85 -21.98 -6.58 9.48
N HIS A 86 -21.47 -5.45 8.97
CA HIS A 86 -22.21 -4.50 8.16
C HIS A 86 -21.52 -4.25 6.82
N PRO A 87 -21.63 -5.16 5.82
CA PRO A 87 -21.08 -4.89 4.50
C PRO A 87 -21.76 -3.67 3.88
N MET A 88 -20.97 -2.82 3.20
CA MET A 88 -21.48 -1.59 2.62
C MET A 88 -20.82 -1.23 1.31
N VAL A 89 -21.43 -0.29 0.60
CA VAL A 89 -20.86 0.34 -0.58
C VAL A 89 -20.97 1.85 -0.38
N LEU A 90 -19.82 2.53 -0.43
CA LEU A 90 -19.76 3.99 -0.33
C LEU A 90 -19.69 4.60 -1.74
N THR A 91 -20.51 5.61 -1.98
CA THR A 91 -20.31 6.56 -3.08
C THR A 91 -19.17 7.52 -2.74
N TRP A 92 -18.77 8.37 -3.68
CA TRP A 92 -17.79 9.42 -3.40
C TRP A 92 -18.29 10.40 -2.33
N ASP A 93 -19.54 10.81 -2.41
CA ASP A 93 -20.15 11.74 -1.45
C ASP A 93 -20.25 11.12 -0.04
N ASP A 94 -20.59 9.83 0.06
CA ASP A 94 -20.56 9.09 1.32
C ASP A 94 -19.15 9.08 1.91
N PHE A 95 -18.13 8.77 1.09
CA PHE A 95 -16.73 8.73 1.51
C PHE A 95 -16.24 10.12 1.99
N MET A 96 -16.60 11.18 1.27
CA MET A 96 -16.23 12.55 1.64
C MET A 96 -16.98 13.07 2.87
N SER A 97 -18.12 12.47 3.24
CA SER A 97 -18.87 12.79 4.45
C SER A 97 -18.30 12.16 5.72
N LEU A 98 -17.40 11.16 5.58
CA LEU A 98 -16.72 10.55 6.73
C LEU A 98 -15.71 11.52 7.35
N PRO A 99 -15.27 11.30 8.61
CA PRO A 99 -14.22 12.09 9.22
C PRO A 99 -12.96 12.10 8.35
N GLN A 100 -12.51 13.28 7.97
CA GLN A 100 -11.31 13.48 7.18
C GLN A 100 -10.12 13.76 8.09
N THR A 101 -9.00 13.09 7.83
CA THR A 101 -7.75 13.20 8.60
C THR A 101 -6.64 13.68 7.70
N GLU A 102 -5.86 14.65 8.19
CA GLU A 102 -4.57 15.01 7.61
C GLU A 102 -3.46 14.25 8.33
N ASP A 103 -2.60 13.60 7.56
CA ASP A 103 -1.44 12.86 8.07
C ASP A 103 -0.21 13.15 7.21
N THR A 104 0.92 13.42 7.84
CA THR A 104 2.19 13.54 7.14
C THR A 104 3.02 12.30 7.41
N SER A 105 3.30 11.53 6.37
CA SER A 105 4.02 10.27 6.48
C SER A 105 4.99 10.02 5.33
N ASP A 106 5.90 9.09 5.55
CA ASP A 106 6.90 8.70 4.58
C ASP A 106 6.37 7.62 3.64
N PHE A 107 6.90 7.61 2.43
CA PHE A 107 6.51 6.67 1.38
C PHE A 107 7.73 5.87 0.91
N HIS A 108 7.75 4.57 1.21
CA HIS A 108 8.88 3.67 0.95
C HIS A 108 8.59 2.73 -0.22
N CYS A 109 9.30 2.88 -1.33
CA CYS A 109 9.13 2.00 -2.49
C CYS A 109 10.11 0.83 -2.47
N VAL A 110 9.65 -0.36 -2.83
CA VAL A 110 10.48 -1.57 -2.97
C VAL A 110 11.64 -1.38 -3.94
N THR A 111 11.54 -0.45 -4.89
CA THR A 111 12.59 -0.12 -5.85
C THR A 111 13.64 0.84 -5.31
N THR A 112 13.87 0.80 -3.99
CA THR A 112 14.99 1.42 -3.27
C THR A 112 14.95 2.93 -3.08
N TRP A 113 13.82 3.57 -3.20
CA TRP A 113 13.66 4.99 -2.89
C TRP A 113 12.60 5.26 -1.83
N SER A 114 12.80 6.31 -1.07
CA SER A 114 11.84 6.86 -0.11
C SER A 114 11.59 8.32 -0.41
N LYS A 115 10.33 8.72 -0.31
CA LYS A 115 9.92 10.13 -0.31
C LYS A 115 9.36 10.44 1.07
N LEU A 116 10.01 11.38 1.75
CA LEU A 116 9.69 11.75 3.12
C LEU A 116 8.64 12.86 3.16
N ASP A 117 8.00 13.01 4.31
CA ASP A 117 7.11 14.11 4.67
C ASP A 117 6.01 14.38 3.64
N MET A 118 5.31 13.34 3.20
CA MET A 118 4.18 13.49 2.29
C MET A 118 2.90 13.79 3.09
N PRO A 119 2.31 14.99 2.91
CA PRO A 119 1.05 15.34 3.57
C PRO A 119 -0.13 14.76 2.79
N TRP A 120 -0.86 13.87 3.41
CA TRP A 120 -2.05 13.21 2.88
C TRP A 120 -3.30 13.75 3.54
N THR A 121 -4.41 13.77 2.82
CA THR A 121 -5.75 13.92 3.39
C THR A 121 -6.61 12.75 2.96
N GLY A 122 -7.35 12.17 3.89
CA GLY A 122 -8.20 11.01 3.63
C GLY A 122 -8.96 10.53 4.85
N VAL A 123 -9.56 9.35 4.73
CA VAL A 123 -10.30 8.68 5.79
C VAL A 123 -9.43 7.59 6.41
N LEU A 124 -9.29 7.57 7.72
CA LEU A 124 -8.56 6.51 8.43
C LEU A 124 -9.24 5.16 8.22
N LEU A 125 -8.43 4.13 8.01
CA LEU A 125 -8.99 2.78 7.81
C LEU A 125 -9.66 2.25 9.08
N ILE A 126 -9.20 2.67 10.25
CA ILE A 126 -9.84 2.32 11.52
C ILE A 126 -11.27 2.89 11.64
N ASP A 127 -11.55 4.07 11.08
CA ASP A 127 -12.89 4.65 11.06
C ASP A 127 -13.82 3.87 10.12
N ILE A 128 -13.31 3.45 8.96
CA ILE A 128 -14.04 2.56 8.05
C ILE A 128 -14.32 1.21 8.74
N ALA A 129 -13.33 0.64 9.42
CA ALA A 129 -13.52 -0.61 10.16
C ALA A 129 -14.56 -0.47 11.27
N ALA A 130 -14.62 0.67 11.98
CA ALA A 130 -15.63 0.93 12.99
C ALA A 130 -17.07 0.92 12.42
N LEU A 131 -17.27 1.38 11.17
CA LEU A 131 -18.55 1.34 10.48
C LEU A 131 -18.98 -0.08 10.11
N VAL A 132 -18.05 -0.88 9.56
CA VAL A 132 -18.38 -2.22 9.05
C VAL A 132 -18.29 -3.32 10.11
N GLN A 133 -17.62 -3.04 11.23
CA GLN A 133 -17.44 -3.93 12.39
C GLN A 133 -16.88 -5.30 11.96
N PRO A 134 -15.56 -5.42 11.71
CA PRO A 134 -14.95 -6.70 11.39
C PRO A 134 -15.28 -7.75 12.44
N LYS A 135 -15.61 -8.98 12.00
CA LYS A 135 -15.84 -10.11 12.90
C LYS A 135 -14.53 -10.53 13.56
N GLU A 136 -14.61 -11.21 14.69
CA GLU A 136 -13.44 -11.78 15.38
C GLU A 136 -12.64 -12.76 14.51
N THR A 137 -13.28 -13.37 13.53
CA THR A 137 -12.65 -14.27 12.55
C THR A 137 -11.82 -13.54 11.50
N ALA A 138 -11.99 -12.23 11.32
CA ALA A 138 -11.24 -11.45 10.34
C ALA A 138 -9.78 -11.27 10.82
N THR A 139 -8.82 -11.67 9.99
CA THR A 139 -7.39 -11.56 10.30
C THR A 139 -6.60 -10.75 9.28
N HIS A 140 -7.13 -10.60 8.07
CA HIS A 140 -6.49 -9.93 6.95
C HIS A 140 -7.47 -9.07 6.17
N LEU A 141 -6.92 -8.11 5.46
CA LEU A 141 -7.61 -7.25 4.50
C LEU A 141 -7.02 -7.51 3.12
N MET A 142 -7.87 -7.80 2.13
CA MET A 142 -7.50 -7.78 0.72
C MET A 142 -7.99 -6.48 0.10
N CYS A 143 -7.07 -5.74 -0.48
CA CYS A 143 -7.34 -4.48 -1.19
C CYS A 143 -7.37 -4.73 -2.70
N TYR A 144 -8.39 -4.20 -3.37
CA TYR A 144 -8.56 -4.31 -4.82
C TYR A 144 -8.56 -2.93 -5.45
N GLY A 145 -7.78 -2.73 -6.50
CA GLY A 145 -7.81 -1.55 -7.34
C GLY A 145 -8.78 -1.68 -8.52
N TYR A 146 -9.18 -0.56 -9.10
CA TYR A 146 -9.92 -0.54 -10.37
C TYR A 146 -9.07 -1.01 -11.56
N ASP A 147 -7.75 -1.07 -11.39
CA ASP A 147 -6.77 -1.61 -12.37
C ASP A 147 -6.59 -3.13 -12.26
N THR A 148 -7.43 -3.82 -11.49
CA THR A 148 -7.34 -5.25 -11.16
C THR A 148 -6.18 -5.65 -10.25
N TYR A 149 -5.37 -4.67 -9.78
CA TYR A 149 -4.34 -4.91 -8.79
C TYR A 149 -4.95 -5.40 -7.48
N THR A 150 -4.24 -6.33 -6.82
CA THR A 150 -4.60 -6.81 -5.48
C THR A 150 -3.39 -6.82 -4.57
N THR A 151 -3.59 -6.56 -3.29
CA THR A 151 -2.58 -6.76 -2.25
C THR A 151 -3.26 -7.03 -0.91
N ASN A 152 -2.63 -7.83 -0.09
CA ASN A 152 -3.12 -8.16 1.24
C ASN A 152 -2.37 -7.39 2.33
N VAL A 153 -3.04 -7.17 3.44
CA VAL A 153 -2.43 -6.59 4.66
C VAL A 153 -3.04 -7.34 5.86
N SER A 154 -2.24 -7.65 6.90
CA SER A 154 -2.82 -8.15 8.15
C SER A 154 -3.69 -7.07 8.78
N LEU A 155 -4.75 -7.43 9.52
CA LEU A 155 -5.58 -6.43 10.19
C LEU A 155 -4.80 -5.64 11.24
N GLU A 156 -3.80 -6.25 11.88
CA GLU A 156 -2.90 -5.55 12.80
C GLU A 156 -2.20 -4.35 12.12
N GLU A 157 -1.71 -4.54 10.89
CA GLU A 157 -1.08 -3.47 10.13
C GLU A 157 -2.10 -2.51 9.50
N ALA A 158 -3.22 -3.04 8.99
CA ALA A 158 -4.25 -2.26 8.33
C ALA A 158 -4.96 -1.28 9.28
N LEU A 159 -5.11 -1.64 10.55
CA LEU A 159 -5.80 -0.83 11.56
C LEU A 159 -4.85 0.05 12.39
N LYS A 160 -3.61 0.24 11.96
CA LYS A 160 -2.72 1.23 12.57
C LYS A 160 -3.27 2.65 12.38
N PRO A 161 -2.98 3.56 13.34
CA PRO A 161 -3.63 4.89 13.38
C PRO A 161 -3.19 5.83 12.25
N ASP A 162 -2.24 5.44 11.42
CA ASP A 162 -1.70 6.20 10.29
C ASP A 162 -2.03 5.57 8.92
N VAL A 163 -2.81 4.50 8.91
CA VAL A 163 -3.28 3.88 7.66
C VAL A 163 -4.56 4.56 7.22
N LEU A 164 -4.56 5.09 6.00
CA LEU A 164 -5.70 5.84 5.48
C LEU A 164 -5.97 5.56 4.00
N LEU A 165 -7.21 5.81 3.60
CA LEU A 165 -7.59 5.96 2.20
C LEU A 165 -7.46 7.43 1.82
N ALA A 166 -6.33 7.78 1.20
CA ALA A 166 -6.03 9.15 0.80
C ALA A 166 -6.73 9.51 -0.52
N HIS A 167 -7.31 10.71 -0.57
CA HIS A 167 -7.86 11.31 -1.78
C HIS A 167 -7.12 12.59 -2.20
N SER A 168 -6.27 13.11 -1.31
CA SER A 168 -5.49 14.33 -1.55
C SER A 168 -4.04 14.17 -1.08
N VAL A 169 -3.14 14.90 -1.69
CA VAL A 169 -1.73 15.04 -1.30
C VAL A 169 -1.27 16.47 -1.56
N TYR A 170 -0.51 17.06 -0.65
CA TYR A 170 -0.09 18.47 -0.72
C TYR A 170 -1.27 19.45 -0.85
N GLY A 171 -2.42 19.14 -0.28
CA GLY A 171 -3.65 19.96 -0.36
C GLY A 171 -4.39 19.88 -1.70
N GLU A 172 -3.88 19.14 -2.68
CA GLU A 172 -4.48 18.99 -4.01
C GLU A 172 -5.09 17.58 -4.18
N PRO A 173 -6.10 17.44 -5.05
CA PRO A 173 -6.64 16.12 -5.39
C PRO A 173 -5.54 15.17 -5.86
N LEU A 174 -5.62 13.93 -5.42
CA LEU A 174 -4.63 12.90 -5.75
C LEU A 174 -4.52 12.71 -7.27
N PRO A 175 -3.31 12.89 -7.88
CA PRO A 175 -3.12 12.70 -9.31
C PRO A 175 -3.55 11.31 -9.77
N LYS A 176 -4.14 11.23 -10.95
CA LYS A 176 -4.65 9.99 -11.52
C LYS A 176 -3.59 8.89 -11.55
N GLU A 177 -2.39 9.18 -12.02
CA GLU A 177 -1.26 8.24 -12.11
C GLU A 177 -0.75 7.76 -10.74
N HIS A 178 -1.04 8.50 -9.68
CA HIS A 178 -0.72 8.13 -8.31
C HIS A 178 -1.87 7.45 -7.56
N GLY A 179 -2.98 7.16 -8.24
CA GLY A 179 -4.08 6.36 -7.71
C GLY A 179 -5.36 7.13 -7.41
N GLY A 180 -5.47 8.38 -7.92
CA GLY A 180 -6.72 9.14 -7.80
C GLY A 180 -7.92 8.45 -8.47
N PRO A 181 -9.14 8.59 -7.92
CA PRO A 181 -9.52 9.55 -6.88
C PRO A 181 -9.14 9.15 -5.45
N ALA A 182 -8.94 7.88 -5.12
CA ALA A 182 -8.48 7.46 -3.80
C ALA A 182 -7.55 6.25 -3.86
N ARG A 183 -6.59 6.21 -2.93
CA ARG A 183 -5.64 5.10 -2.73
C ARG A 183 -5.45 4.78 -1.26
N MET A 184 -4.98 3.58 -0.96
CA MET A 184 -4.53 3.23 0.38
C MET A 184 -3.09 3.68 0.61
N ILE A 185 -2.83 4.23 1.79
CA ILE A 185 -1.52 4.59 2.31
C ILE A 185 -1.24 3.75 3.55
N THR A 186 -0.10 3.09 3.56
CA THR A 186 0.40 2.22 4.64
C THR A 186 1.81 2.66 5.00
N PRO A 187 2.01 3.70 5.84
CA PRO A 187 3.31 4.35 6.04
C PRO A 187 4.41 3.42 6.54
N GLN A 188 4.04 2.43 7.33
CA GLN A 188 4.98 1.49 7.95
C GLN A 188 5.32 0.27 7.08
N LEU A 189 4.75 0.19 5.88
CA LEU A 189 5.00 -0.89 4.92
C LEU A 189 5.56 -0.34 3.60
N TYR A 190 6.19 -1.23 2.84
CA TYR A 190 6.51 -0.85 1.46
C TYR A 190 5.25 -0.54 0.65
N ALA A 191 5.33 0.47 -0.19
CA ALA A 191 4.22 1.11 -0.88
C ALA A 191 3.39 0.22 -1.82
N TRP A 192 3.86 -0.98 -2.20
CA TRP A 192 3.01 -1.90 -2.96
C TRP A 192 1.84 -2.44 -2.14
N LYS A 193 1.89 -2.37 -0.79
CA LYS A 193 0.77 -2.67 0.10
C LYS A 193 -0.33 -1.61 0.05
N GLY A 194 -0.02 -0.43 -0.47
CA GLY A 194 -0.96 0.67 -0.67
C GLY A 194 -1.59 0.63 -2.06
N SER A 195 -2.70 -0.12 -2.24
CA SER A 195 -3.41 -0.21 -3.51
C SER A 195 -3.84 1.16 -4.04
N LYS A 196 -3.52 1.45 -5.31
CA LYS A 196 -3.99 2.61 -6.04
C LYS A 196 -5.43 2.39 -6.55
N TRP A 197 -6.13 3.48 -6.88
CA TRP A 197 -7.48 3.43 -7.45
C TRP A 197 -8.38 2.48 -6.67
N ILE A 198 -8.40 2.63 -5.34
CA ILE A 198 -9.07 1.67 -4.45
C ILE A 198 -10.55 1.49 -4.82
N LYS A 199 -10.96 0.23 -4.95
CA LYS A 199 -12.30 -0.19 -5.35
C LYS A 199 -13.00 -1.02 -4.28
N ARG A 200 -12.27 -1.93 -3.62
CA ARG A 200 -12.86 -2.85 -2.65
C ARG A 200 -11.88 -3.17 -1.53
N LEU A 201 -12.42 -3.29 -0.35
CA LEU A 201 -11.78 -3.79 0.86
C LEU A 201 -12.54 -5.06 1.29
N GLU A 202 -11.88 -6.21 1.22
CA GLU A 202 -12.45 -7.49 1.61
C GLU A 202 -11.77 -7.98 2.88
N PHE A 203 -12.51 -8.08 3.98
CA PHE A 203 -12.02 -8.63 5.23
C PHE A 203 -12.03 -10.17 5.14
N LEU A 204 -10.90 -10.79 5.47
CA LEU A 204 -10.67 -12.22 5.27
C LEU A 204 -10.37 -12.93 6.58
N PRO A 205 -10.84 -14.19 6.75
CA PRO A 205 -10.55 -15.00 7.95
C PRO A 205 -9.13 -15.58 7.94
N LYS A 206 -8.44 -15.53 6.81
CA LYS A 206 -7.07 -16.02 6.64
C LYS A 206 -6.33 -15.24 5.57
N ASN A 207 -5.01 -15.33 5.62
CA ASN A 207 -4.16 -14.72 4.59
C ASN A 207 -4.48 -15.27 3.19
N LYS A 208 -4.52 -14.35 2.22
CA LYS A 208 -4.59 -14.62 0.80
C LYS A 208 -3.59 -13.70 0.10
N LEU A 209 -2.72 -14.25 -0.72
CA LEU A 209 -1.71 -13.47 -1.42
C LEU A 209 -2.33 -12.59 -2.50
N GLY A 210 -1.81 -11.39 -2.66
CA GLY A 210 -2.15 -10.47 -3.72
C GLY A 210 -1.22 -10.60 -4.92
N PHE A 211 -1.34 -9.66 -5.86
CA PHE A 211 -0.67 -9.72 -7.17
C PHE A 211 0.85 -9.90 -7.10
N TRP A 212 1.54 -9.08 -6.29
CA TRP A 212 3.01 -9.17 -6.18
C TRP A 212 3.46 -10.25 -5.21
N GLU A 213 2.69 -10.50 -4.15
CA GLU A 213 2.96 -11.57 -3.19
C GLU A 213 2.95 -12.95 -3.87
N GLU A 214 2.00 -13.21 -4.78
CA GLU A 214 1.98 -14.43 -5.62
C GLU A 214 3.22 -14.57 -6.53
N ARG A 215 3.93 -13.46 -6.76
CA ARG A 215 5.15 -13.40 -7.57
C ARG A 215 6.43 -13.31 -6.74
N GLY A 216 6.33 -13.65 -5.45
CA GLY A 216 7.46 -13.75 -4.53
C GLY A 216 7.91 -12.42 -3.94
N TYR A 217 7.02 -11.44 -3.85
CA TYR A 217 7.22 -10.29 -2.95
C TYR A 217 6.85 -10.70 -1.53
N SER A 218 7.46 -10.06 -0.54
CA SER A 218 7.18 -10.35 0.85
C SER A 218 5.70 -10.18 1.21
N ASN A 219 5.20 -11.07 2.05
CA ASN A 219 3.85 -10.96 2.55
C ASN A 219 3.70 -9.86 3.62
N THR A 220 4.75 -9.56 4.37
CA THR A 220 4.77 -8.59 5.48
C THR A 220 5.24 -7.20 5.06
N ALA A 221 6.21 -7.11 4.17
CA ALA A 221 6.64 -5.88 3.50
C ALA A 221 7.24 -4.78 4.40
N TYR A 222 7.97 -5.14 5.46
CA TYR A 222 8.57 -4.18 6.39
C TYR A 222 9.84 -3.52 5.84
N PRO A 223 9.87 -2.18 5.60
CA PRO A 223 11.03 -1.49 5.04
C PRO A 223 12.28 -1.60 5.91
N TRP A 224 12.15 -1.46 7.22
CA TRP A 224 13.25 -1.49 8.19
C TRP A 224 13.82 -2.89 8.44
N ARG A 225 13.22 -3.93 7.89
CA ARG A 225 13.74 -5.30 7.85
C ARG A 225 14.26 -5.69 6.47
N ASN A 226 14.29 -4.74 5.53
CA ASN A 226 14.58 -4.99 4.12
C ASN A 226 13.71 -6.09 3.48
N ASP A 227 12.48 -6.19 3.96
CA ASP A 227 11.55 -7.28 3.70
C ASP A 227 10.84 -7.07 2.34
N ARG A 228 11.60 -7.25 1.27
CA ARG A 228 11.15 -6.99 -0.12
C ARG A 228 10.58 -8.23 -0.80
N TYR A 229 11.22 -9.36 -0.58
CA TYR A 229 10.94 -10.60 -1.31
C TYR A 229 10.99 -11.78 -0.36
N SER A 230 10.21 -12.84 -0.65
CA SER A 230 10.12 -14.09 0.11
C SER A 230 10.37 -15.30 -0.79
#